data_70350d7ae671760d907b0ee35956947d
#
_entry.id   70350d7ae671760d907b0ee35956947d
#
_cell.length_a   1.000
_cell.length_b   1.000
_cell.length_c   1.000
_cell.angle_alpha   90.00
_cell.angle_beta   90.00
_cell.angle_gamma   90.00
#
_symmetry.space_group_name_H-M   'P 1'
#
loop_
_entity.id
_entity.type
_entity.pdbx_description
1 polymer ?
#
loop_
_entity_poly.entity_id
_entity_poly.type
_entity_poly.pdbx_seq_one_letter_code
_entity_poly.pdbx_strand_id
1 'polypeptide(L)'
;MALEGDFAPIMLYVNNLDKPGFIGALGAMLGEAGVNIATFHLGRTDKGGEAIALVGIDSEPADAVMAKLTEMQRVRYAKVLHL
;
A
#
# COMPACT_ATOMS: atom_id res chain seq x y z
N MET A 1 -1.48 19.48 15.88
CA MET A 1 -1.40 18.86 15.68
C MET A 1 -0.83 18.27 15.24
N ALA A 2 -0.62 18.33 15.33
CA ALA A 2 0.02 17.89 14.86
C ALA A 2 0.27 16.84 14.48
N LEU A 3 0.46 16.31 14.45
CA LEU A 3 0.88 15.51 13.91
C LEU A 3 0.23 15.01 13.12
N GLU A 4 -0.04 15.36 12.95
CA GLU A 4 -0.62 15.05 12.21
C GLU A 4 -0.39 14.62 11.12
N GLY A 5 -0.62 14.19 10.33
CA GLY A 5 -0.36 13.89 9.02
C GLY A 5 0.35 12.63 8.71
N ASP A 6 0.87 12.00 9.67
CA ASP A 6 1.63 10.80 9.41
C ASP A 6 0.75 9.60 9.12
N PHE A 7 -0.45 9.59 9.65
CA PHE A 7 -1.35 8.47 9.43
C PHE A 7 -2.67 8.94 8.89
N ALA A 8 -3.13 8.29 7.86
CA ALA A 8 -4.46 8.50 7.35
C ALA A 8 -5.44 7.61 8.10
N PRO A 9 -6.74 7.94 8.11
CA PRO A 9 -7.72 7.06 8.74
C PRO A 9 -7.80 5.69 8.10
N ILE A 10 -7.46 5.59 6.82
CA ILE A 10 -7.47 4.32 6.09
C ILE A 10 -6.06 4.07 5.61
N MET A 11 -5.53 2.91 5.97
CA MET A 11 -4.18 2.53 5.58
C MET A 11 -4.22 1.20 4.86
N LEU A 12 -3.42 1.08 3.82
CA LEU A 12 -3.17 -0.20 3.20
C LEU A 12 -1.88 -0.77 3.77
N TYR A 13 -1.97 -1.98 4.27
CA TYR A 13 -0.82 -2.74 4.71
C TYR A 13 -0.50 -3.75 3.62
N VAL A 14 0.68 -3.66 3.03
CA VAL A 14 1.07 -4.54 1.93
C VAL A 14 2.40 -5.18 2.25
N ASN A 15 2.40 -6.50 2.38
CA ASN A 15 3.63 -7.27 2.54
C ASN A 15 4.02 -7.75 1.15
N ASN A 16 5.16 -7.31 0.67
CA ASN A 16 5.55 -7.51 -0.72
C ASN A 16 7.03 -7.86 -0.82
N LEU A 17 7.40 -8.34 -1.99
CA LEU A 17 8.81 -8.50 -2.31
C LEU A 17 9.37 -7.14 -2.71
N ASP A 18 10.54 -6.81 -2.16
CA ASP A 18 11.19 -5.52 -2.40
C ASP A 18 11.95 -5.60 -3.73
N LYS A 19 11.22 -5.40 -4.81
CA LYS A 19 11.78 -5.49 -6.15
C LYS A 19 11.62 -4.18 -6.88
N PRO A 20 12.53 -3.85 -7.79
CA PRO A 20 12.39 -2.64 -8.58
C PRO A 20 11.05 -2.62 -9.32
N GLY A 21 10.44 -1.47 -9.37
CA GLY A 21 9.22 -1.29 -10.12
C GLY A 21 7.94 -1.61 -9.36
N PHE A 22 8.05 -2.27 -8.21
CA PHE A 22 6.83 -2.62 -7.46
C PHE A 22 6.08 -1.37 -7.01
N ILE A 23 6.81 -0.41 -6.45
CA ILE A 23 6.18 0.80 -5.92
C ILE A 23 5.48 1.56 -7.04
N GLY A 24 6.11 1.64 -8.21
CA GLY A 24 5.49 2.29 -9.35
C GLY A 24 4.22 1.59 -9.79
N ALA A 25 4.25 0.26 -9.82
CA ALA A 25 3.09 -0.52 -10.21
C ALA A 25 1.95 -0.34 -9.21
N LEU A 26 2.28 -0.35 -7.92
CA LEU A 26 1.29 -0.15 -6.87
C LEU A 26 0.64 1.24 -6.99
N GLY A 27 1.48 2.26 -7.14
CA GLY A 27 0.96 3.62 -7.28
C GLY A 27 0.10 3.79 -8.50
N ALA A 28 0.51 3.20 -9.63
CA ALA A 28 -0.27 3.29 -10.86
C ALA A 28 -1.62 2.60 -10.70
N MET A 29 -1.63 1.44 -10.07
CA MET A 29 -2.87 0.71 -9.87
C MET A 29 -3.85 1.50 -9.01
N LEU A 30 -3.35 2.08 -7.92
CA LEU A 30 -4.21 2.87 -7.05
C LEU A 30 -4.70 4.13 -7.76
N GLY A 31 -3.82 4.77 -8.53
CA GLY A 31 -4.21 5.96 -9.27
C GLY A 31 -5.28 5.68 -10.30
N GLU A 32 -5.17 4.55 -11.01
CA GLU A 32 -6.17 4.17 -11.98
C GLU A 32 -7.52 3.87 -11.34
N ALA A 33 -7.48 3.43 -10.10
CA ALA A 33 -8.71 3.15 -9.36
C ALA A 33 -9.29 4.40 -8.71
N GLY A 34 -8.65 5.55 -8.88
CA GLY A 34 -9.13 6.78 -8.30
C GLY A 34 -8.82 6.94 -6.82
N VAL A 35 -7.88 6.18 -6.33
CA VAL A 35 -7.50 6.23 -4.92
C VAL A 35 -6.29 7.12 -4.78
N ASN A 36 -6.43 8.20 -4.02
CA ASN A 36 -5.31 9.10 -3.75
C ASN A 36 -4.48 8.60 -2.59
N ILE A 37 -3.17 8.65 -2.77
CA ILE A 37 -2.23 8.30 -1.72
C ILE A 37 -1.91 9.55 -0.94
N ALA A 38 -2.20 9.52 0.35
CA ALA A 38 -1.91 10.63 1.23
C ALA A 38 -0.54 10.50 1.86
N THR A 39 -0.17 9.29 2.25
CA THR A 39 1.14 9.04 2.85
C THR A 39 1.66 7.70 2.36
N PHE A 40 2.96 7.53 2.43
CA PHE A 40 3.58 6.30 2.00
C PHE A 40 4.79 6.02 2.87
N HIS A 41 4.82 4.84 3.48
CA HIS A 41 5.94 4.41 4.29
C HIS A 41 6.36 3.02 3.84
N LEU A 42 7.64 2.85 3.60
CA LEU A 42 8.18 1.56 3.20
C LEU A 42 9.21 1.12 4.22
N GLY A 43 8.95 -0.03 4.83
CA GLY A 43 9.89 -0.65 5.73
C GLY A 43 10.42 -1.93 5.12
N ARG A 44 11.73 -2.09 5.11
CA ARG A 44 12.34 -3.30 4.60
C ARG A 44 12.70 -4.22 5.73
N THR A 45 12.39 -5.49 5.57
CA THR A 45 12.99 -6.49 6.43
C THR A 45 14.41 -6.71 5.93
N ASP A 46 15.26 -7.17 6.78
CA ASP A 46 16.67 -7.15 6.44
C ASP A 46 17.05 -8.15 5.38
N LYS A 47 16.27 -9.17 5.16
CA LYS A 47 16.67 -10.21 4.25
C LYS A 47 15.53 -10.77 3.48
N GLY A 48 15.86 -11.53 2.45
CA GLY A 48 14.87 -12.21 1.67
C GLY A 48 14.11 -11.33 0.73
N GLY A 49 14.41 -10.05 0.71
CA GLY A 49 13.76 -9.14 -0.21
C GLY A 49 12.34 -8.82 0.14
N GLU A 50 11.96 -9.00 1.39
CA GLU A 50 10.60 -8.65 1.82
C GLU A 50 10.56 -7.22 2.32
N ALA A 51 9.41 -6.60 2.13
CA ALA A 51 9.19 -5.26 2.58
C ALA A 51 7.73 -5.10 2.98
N ILE A 52 7.47 -4.09 3.80
CA ILE A 52 6.12 -3.76 4.20
C ILE A 52 5.86 -2.33 3.75
N ALA A 53 4.81 -2.14 2.99
CA ALA A 53 4.38 -0.81 2.59
C ALA A 53 3.13 -0.45 3.38
N LEU A 54 3.16 0.72 3.98
CA LEU A 54 1.99 1.29 4.65
C LEU A 54 1.58 2.50 3.84
N VAL A 55 0.43 2.43 3.23
CA VAL A 55 -0.02 3.45 2.31
C VAL A 55 -1.29 4.08 2.86
N GLY A 56 -1.19 5.35 3.25
CA GLY A 56 -2.36 6.10 3.68
C GLY A 56 -3.15 6.56 2.48
N ILE A 57 -4.43 6.26 2.47
CA ILE A 57 -5.30 6.60 1.35
C ILE A 57 -6.49 7.39 1.85
N ASP A 58 -7.12 8.13 0.96
CA ASP A 58 -8.18 9.04 1.35
C ASP A 58 -9.57 8.50 1.10
N SER A 59 -9.68 7.27 0.61
CA SER A 59 -10.98 6.66 0.38
C SER A 59 -10.86 5.15 0.50
N GLU A 60 -11.98 4.51 0.77
CA GLU A 60 -12.02 3.07 0.91
C GLU A 60 -11.81 2.41 -0.45
N PRO A 61 -10.84 1.50 -0.58
CA PRO A 61 -10.64 0.83 -1.86
C PRO A 61 -11.77 -0.17 -2.11
N ALA A 62 -12.21 -0.23 -3.36
CA ALA A 62 -13.22 -1.19 -3.74
C ALA A 62 -12.66 -2.61 -3.65
N ASP A 63 -13.55 -3.58 -3.50
CA ASP A 63 -13.14 -4.97 -3.42
C ASP A 63 -12.33 -5.39 -4.65
N ALA A 64 -12.69 -4.87 -5.82
CA ALA A 64 -11.96 -5.20 -7.05
C ALA A 64 -10.53 -4.69 -6.99
N VAL A 65 -10.30 -3.56 -6.34
CA VAL A 65 -8.95 -3.02 -6.18
C VAL A 65 -8.13 -3.93 -5.27
N MET A 66 -8.73 -4.36 -4.17
CA MET A 66 -8.05 -5.26 -3.26
C MET A 66 -7.74 -6.60 -3.91
N ALA A 67 -8.65 -7.10 -4.74
CA ALA A 67 -8.42 -8.33 -5.47
C ALA A 67 -7.24 -8.20 -6.43
N LYS A 68 -7.18 -7.08 -7.15
CA LYS A 68 -6.05 -6.84 -8.06
C LYS A 68 -4.74 -6.76 -7.29
N LEU A 69 -4.77 -6.09 -6.15
CA LEU A 69 -3.58 -5.92 -5.33
C LEU A 69 -3.05 -7.28 -4.87
N THR A 70 -3.92 -8.14 -4.38
CA THR A 70 -3.49 -9.44 -3.89
C THR A 70 -3.04 -10.37 -5.00
N GLU A 71 -3.43 -10.09 -6.24
CA GLU A 71 -2.99 -10.89 -7.39
C GLU A 71 -1.65 -10.44 -7.96
N MET A 72 -1.13 -9.32 -7.53
CA MET A 72 0.17 -8.87 -8.01
C MET A 72 1.23 -9.87 -7.59
N GLN A 73 2.14 -10.19 -8.50
CA GLN A 73 3.14 -11.23 -8.25
C GLN A 73 3.99 -10.97 -7.03
N ARG A 74 4.24 -9.71 -6.74
CA ARG A 74 5.16 -9.36 -5.66
C ARG A 74 4.46 -9.15 -4.34
N VAL A 75 3.13 -9.24 -4.31
CA VAL A 75 2.37 -9.05 -3.09
C VAL A 75 2.15 -10.40 -2.44
N ARG A 76 2.56 -10.52 -1.20
CA ARG A 76 2.35 -11.73 -0.42
C ARG A 76 1.10 -11.61 0.42
N TYR A 77 0.76 -10.40 0.83
CA TYR A 77 -0.37 -10.19 1.72
C TYR A 77 -0.75 -8.71 1.69
N ALA A 78 -2.01 -8.44 1.66
CA ALA A 78 -2.49 -7.06 1.68
C ALA A 78 -3.75 -6.97 2.52
N LYS A 79 -3.90 -5.86 3.23
CA LYS A 79 -5.01 -5.67 4.14
C LYS A 79 -5.30 -4.19 4.30
N VAL A 80 -6.57 -3.86 4.49
CA VAL A 80 -6.99 -2.49 4.78
C VAL A 80 -7.10 -2.35 6.29
N LEU A 81 -6.51 -1.29 6.81
CA LEU A 81 -6.59 -0.96 8.23
C LEU A 81 -7.39 0.31 8.39
N HIS A 82 -8.30 0.31 9.33
CA HIS A 82 -9.10 1.50 9.67
C HIS A 82 -8.65 1.97 11.04
N LEU A 83 -8.08 3.15 11.08
CA LEU A 83 -7.50 3.69 12.33
C LEU A 83 -8.46 4.62 13.05
#